data_4255f0b83d2c9bde4326166983bacd43
#
_entry.id   4255f0b83d2c9bde4326166983bacd43
#
_cell.length_a   1.000
_cell.length_b   1.000
_cell.length_c   1.000
_cell.angle_alpha   90.00
_cell.angle_beta   90.00
_cell.angle_gamma   90.00
#
_symmetry.space_group_name_H-M   'P 1'
#
loop_
_entity.id
_entity.type
_entity.pdbx_description
1 polymer ?
#
loop_
_entity_poly.entity_id
_entity_poly.type
_entity_poly.pdbx_seq_one_letter_code
_entity_poly.pdbx_strand_id
1 'polypeptide(L)'
;FNDNLSIGLSHERGGYSSIRFIYKNNPQRSAKKYKYQKAETSQNDDKYIKLIKNLEENDIGVNKITETASSIGLDLTQFIHPDLDIVEEIIAQSASDAGIKKAIKKDLRISDLKAVSEIDDIFERSAMTIYQRPQTRKVVTSTNIRFRPFIASREEFFKGAVLVENDTEFIIRENLFFNTNLKYSLADNF
;
A
#
# COMPACT_ATOMS: atom_id res chain seq x y z
N PHE A 1 14.44 18.78 24.70
CA PHE A 1 14.62 18.13 23.39
C PHE A 1 13.30 17.41 23.07
N ASN A 2 12.83 17.62 21.86
CA ASN A 2 11.57 17.05 21.40
C ASN A 2 11.81 15.54 21.14
N ASP A 3 10.93 14.65 21.56
CA ASP A 3 11.05 13.18 21.41
C ASP A 3 11.24 12.72 19.94
N ASN A 4 11.12 13.65 19.02
CA ASN A 4 11.23 13.42 17.58
C ASN A 4 12.66 13.62 17.02
N LEU A 5 13.58 14.20 17.78
CA LEU A 5 14.95 14.45 17.33
C LEU A 5 15.94 13.64 18.15
N SER A 6 16.67 12.76 17.50
CA SER A 6 17.78 12.02 18.10
C SER A 6 19.10 12.46 17.44
N ILE A 7 20.09 12.75 18.27
CA ILE A 7 21.44 13.08 17.81
C ILE A 7 22.37 11.97 18.33
N GLY A 8 23.04 11.29 17.41
CA GLY A 8 24.03 10.27 17.70
C GLY A 8 25.42 10.75 17.33
N LEU A 9 26.38 10.54 18.21
CA LEU A 9 27.80 10.77 17.98
C LEU A 9 28.50 9.42 18.01
N SER A 10 29.33 9.14 17.03
CA SER A 10 30.19 7.97 17.05
C SER A 10 31.62 8.35 16.67
N HIS A 11 32.57 7.70 17.32
CA HIS A 11 33.99 7.82 17.04
C HIS A 11 34.57 6.42 16.82
N GLU A 12 35.11 6.18 15.63
CA GLU A 12 35.70 4.90 15.28
C GLU A 12 37.24 4.94 15.41
N ARG A 13 37.84 3.78 15.73
CA ARG A 13 39.29 3.61 15.72
C ARG A 13 39.83 3.90 14.31
N GLY A 14 40.59 4.95 14.18
CA GLY A 14 41.10 5.42 12.88
C GLY A 14 40.88 6.91 12.67
N GLY A 15 40.30 7.60 13.66
CA GLY A 15 40.16 9.05 13.64
C GLY A 15 38.92 9.58 12.93
N TYR A 16 37.98 8.72 12.63
CA TYR A 16 36.70 9.14 12.05
C TYR A 16 35.67 9.41 13.14
N SER A 17 35.07 10.59 13.07
CA SER A 17 33.92 10.95 13.91
C SER A 17 32.71 11.16 13.02
N SER A 18 31.55 10.63 13.40
CA SER A 18 30.31 10.88 12.70
C SER A 18 29.25 11.45 13.62
N ILE A 19 28.48 12.37 13.08
CA ILE A 19 27.30 12.93 13.71
C ILE A 19 26.07 12.44 12.95
N ARG A 20 25.15 11.82 13.64
CA ARG A 20 23.90 11.35 13.04
C ARG A 20 22.74 12.15 13.60
N PHE A 21 22.00 12.77 12.72
CA PHE A 21 20.73 13.42 13.06
C PHE A 21 19.60 12.53 12.59
N ILE A 22 18.73 12.13 13.49
CA ILE A 22 17.52 11.37 13.15
C ILE A 22 16.33 12.20 13.61
N TYR A 23 15.59 12.72 12.65
CA TYR A 23 14.31 13.36 12.90
C TYR A 23 13.19 12.38 12.57
N LYS A 24 12.46 11.95 13.60
CA LYS A 24 11.27 11.12 13.47
C LYS A 24 10.07 12.06 13.43
N ASN A 25 9.62 12.39 12.23
CA ASN A 25 8.32 13.02 12.10
C ASN A 25 7.26 11.93 12.33
N ASN A 26 6.84 11.80 13.58
CA ASN A 26 5.66 11.04 13.92
C ASN A 26 4.54 12.07 14.12
N PRO A 27 3.86 12.51 13.05
CA PRO A 27 2.66 13.29 13.25
C PRO A 27 1.79 12.40 14.14
N GLN A 28 1.48 12.84 15.34
CA GLN A 28 0.34 12.31 16.06
C GLN A 28 -0.82 12.57 15.10
N ARG A 29 -1.05 11.61 14.23
CA ARG A 29 -2.30 11.54 13.52
C ARG A 29 -3.31 11.34 14.63
N SER A 30 -3.90 12.44 15.09
CA SER A 30 -5.21 12.35 15.72
C SER A 30 -5.96 11.45 14.74
N ALA A 31 -6.36 10.28 15.22
CA ALA A 31 -7.12 9.35 14.40
C ALA A 31 -8.28 10.18 13.85
N LYS A 32 -8.14 10.65 12.61
CA LYS A 32 -9.25 11.31 11.93
C LYS A 32 -10.31 10.23 11.93
N LYS A 33 -11.42 10.48 12.64
CA LYS A 33 -12.55 9.58 12.58
C LYS A 33 -12.83 9.38 11.11
N TYR A 34 -12.63 8.16 10.66
CA TYR A 34 -12.93 7.80 9.29
C TYR A 34 -14.40 8.15 9.05
N LYS A 35 -14.67 8.79 7.94
CA LYS A 35 -16.04 9.09 7.51
C LYS A 35 -16.24 8.44 6.16
N TYR A 36 -17.15 7.48 6.12
CA TYR A 36 -17.57 6.84 4.89
C TYR A 36 -17.97 7.86 3.82
N GLN A 37 -17.47 7.69 2.62
CA GLN A 37 -17.79 8.52 1.46
C GLN A 37 -18.59 7.68 0.46
N LYS A 38 -19.76 8.18 0.11
CA LYS A 38 -20.60 7.57 -0.91
C LYS A 38 -20.15 8.05 -2.28
N ALA A 39 -19.84 7.12 -3.19
CA ALA A 39 -19.46 7.46 -4.56
C ALA A 39 -20.62 8.06 -5.36
N GLU A 40 -20.29 8.91 -6.30
CA GLU A 40 -21.26 9.37 -7.29
C GLU A 40 -21.59 8.23 -8.26
N THR A 41 -22.82 7.76 -8.21
CA THR A 41 -23.29 6.65 -9.05
C THR A 41 -24.46 7.11 -9.93
N SER A 42 -24.50 6.62 -11.16
CA SER A 42 -25.64 6.82 -12.04
C SER A 42 -26.82 5.95 -11.61
N GLN A 43 -28.06 6.40 -11.89
CA GLN A 43 -29.26 5.59 -11.63
C GLN A 43 -29.23 4.28 -12.40
N ASN A 44 -28.59 4.25 -13.57
CA ASN A 44 -28.49 3.07 -14.42
C ASN A 44 -27.33 2.14 -14.07
N ASP A 45 -26.48 2.49 -13.11
CA ASP A 45 -25.37 1.63 -12.70
C ASP A 45 -25.93 0.35 -12.05
N ASP A 46 -25.41 -0.80 -12.46
CA ASP A 46 -25.71 -2.07 -11.82
C ASP A 46 -25.24 -2.07 -10.34
N LYS A 47 -25.90 -2.89 -9.52
CA LYS A 47 -25.58 -2.99 -8.07
C LYS A 47 -24.11 -3.30 -7.80
N TYR A 48 -23.46 -4.11 -8.65
CA TYR A 48 -22.05 -4.43 -8.49
C TYR A 48 -21.12 -3.27 -8.87
N ILE A 49 -21.49 -2.49 -9.89
CA ILE A 49 -20.76 -1.28 -10.27
C ILE A 49 -20.86 -0.26 -9.14
N LYS A 50 -22.04 -0.10 -8.52
CA LYS A 50 -22.23 0.77 -7.35
C LYS A 50 -21.37 0.33 -6.17
N LEU A 51 -21.33 -0.99 -5.91
CA LEU A 51 -20.49 -1.56 -4.85
C LEU A 51 -19.01 -1.26 -5.10
N ILE A 52 -18.51 -1.53 -6.31
CA ILE A 52 -17.11 -1.28 -6.67
C ILE A 52 -16.77 0.20 -6.48
N LYS A 53 -17.58 1.11 -7.03
CA LYS A 53 -17.35 2.55 -6.90
C LYS A 53 -17.32 3.01 -5.44
N ASN A 54 -18.27 2.52 -4.62
CA ASN A 54 -18.31 2.87 -3.20
C ASN A 54 -17.09 2.35 -2.43
N LEU A 55 -16.62 1.14 -2.73
CA LEU A 55 -15.41 0.59 -2.10
C LEU A 55 -14.16 1.35 -2.54
N GLU A 56 -14.02 1.64 -3.84
CA GLU A 56 -12.87 2.38 -4.39
C GLU A 56 -12.81 3.84 -3.89
N GLU A 57 -13.95 4.51 -3.71
CA GLU A 57 -14.02 5.85 -3.12
C GLU A 57 -13.52 5.87 -1.66
N ASN A 58 -13.61 4.73 -1.00
CA ASN A 58 -13.12 4.54 0.36
C ASN A 58 -11.78 3.79 0.42
N ASP A 59 -10.98 3.87 -0.65
CA ASP A 59 -9.63 3.30 -0.75
C ASP A 59 -9.56 1.77 -0.60
N ILE A 60 -10.65 1.07 -0.88
CA ILE A 60 -10.69 -0.40 -0.91
C ILE A 60 -10.77 -0.87 -2.36
N GLY A 61 -9.70 -1.47 -2.86
CA GLY A 61 -9.66 -2.02 -4.22
C GLY A 61 -10.39 -3.36 -4.29
N VAL A 62 -11.21 -3.55 -5.34
CA VAL A 62 -11.92 -4.79 -5.62
C VAL A 62 -11.16 -5.57 -6.68
N ASN A 63 -10.70 -6.78 -6.35
CA ASN A 63 -10.02 -7.67 -7.29
C ASN A 63 -10.99 -8.61 -8.00
N LYS A 64 -11.92 -9.20 -7.25
CA LYS A 64 -12.87 -10.17 -7.77
C LYS A 64 -14.19 -10.10 -7.00
N ILE A 65 -15.30 -10.24 -7.72
CA ILE A 65 -16.63 -10.45 -7.13
C ILE A 65 -17.16 -11.76 -7.66
N THR A 66 -17.56 -12.63 -6.76
CA THR A 66 -18.20 -13.91 -7.05
C THR A 66 -19.56 -13.96 -6.38
N GLU A 67 -20.49 -14.68 -6.97
CA GLU A 67 -21.86 -14.79 -6.43
C GLU A 67 -22.32 -16.25 -6.42
N THR A 68 -22.92 -16.63 -5.30
CA THR A 68 -23.72 -17.85 -5.16
C THR A 68 -25.21 -17.51 -5.04
N ALA A 69 -26.06 -18.50 -4.91
CA ALA A 69 -27.48 -18.27 -4.66
C ALA A 69 -27.74 -17.43 -3.39
N SER A 70 -26.96 -17.64 -2.32
CA SER A 70 -27.17 -17.05 -1.01
C SER A 70 -26.15 -16.00 -0.58
N SER A 71 -24.99 -15.97 -1.20
CA SER A 71 -23.85 -15.17 -0.73
C SER A 71 -23.08 -14.51 -1.86
N ILE A 72 -22.35 -13.46 -1.54
CA ILE A 72 -21.40 -12.78 -2.44
C ILE A 72 -20.00 -12.92 -1.83
N GLY A 73 -19.04 -13.31 -2.66
CA GLY A 73 -17.60 -13.33 -2.32
C GLY A 73 -16.93 -12.08 -2.86
N LEU A 74 -16.17 -11.41 -2.01
CA LEU A 74 -15.40 -10.22 -2.33
C LEU A 74 -13.91 -10.49 -2.07
N ASP A 75 -13.09 -10.47 -3.12
CA ASP A 75 -11.63 -10.41 -2.98
C ASP A 75 -11.20 -8.95 -3.04
N LEU A 76 -10.67 -8.46 -1.93
CA LEU A 76 -10.41 -7.06 -1.66
C LEU A 76 -8.95 -6.82 -1.31
N THR A 77 -8.45 -5.63 -1.67
CA THR A 77 -7.12 -5.16 -1.29
C THR A 77 -7.20 -3.73 -0.77
N GLN A 78 -6.54 -3.44 0.34
CA GLN A 78 -6.46 -2.09 0.88
C GLN A 78 -5.07 -1.81 1.48
N PHE A 79 -4.71 -0.51 1.63
CA PHE A 79 -3.40 -0.06 2.13
C PHE A 79 -3.50 1.04 3.20
N ILE A 80 -4.68 1.63 3.38
CA ILE A 80 -4.86 2.89 4.13
C ILE A 80 -5.44 2.66 5.51
N HIS A 81 -6.36 1.70 5.64
CA HIS A 81 -7.07 1.46 6.89
C HIS A 81 -6.36 0.41 7.75
N PRO A 82 -5.72 0.80 8.87
CA PRO A 82 -5.07 -0.17 9.75
C PRO A 82 -6.06 -0.94 10.62
N ASP A 83 -7.27 -0.42 10.79
CA ASP A 83 -8.32 -0.98 11.63
C ASP A 83 -9.31 -1.79 10.78
N LEU A 84 -9.41 -3.08 11.07
CA LEU A 84 -10.29 -4.00 10.36
C LEU A 84 -11.77 -3.69 10.61
N ASP A 85 -12.13 -3.19 11.79
CA ASP A 85 -13.51 -2.84 12.11
C ASP A 85 -14.02 -1.71 11.20
N ILE A 86 -13.15 -0.74 10.89
CA ILE A 86 -13.45 0.32 9.93
C ILE A 86 -13.65 -0.26 8.53
N VAL A 87 -12.79 -1.19 8.11
CA VAL A 87 -12.92 -1.84 6.79
C VAL A 87 -14.23 -2.62 6.69
N GLU A 88 -14.63 -3.30 7.76
CA GLU A 88 -15.91 -4.02 7.81
C GLU A 88 -17.11 -3.08 7.72
N GLU A 89 -17.05 -1.95 8.43
CA GLU A 89 -18.08 -0.92 8.35
C GLU A 89 -18.22 -0.35 6.94
N ILE A 90 -17.09 -0.06 6.27
CA ILE A 90 -17.06 0.40 4.87
C ILE A 90 -17.72 -0.63 3.94
N ILE A 91 -17.35 -1.89 4.07
CA ILE A 91 -17.89 -2.97 3.22
C ILE A 91 -19.40 -3.08 3.44
N ALA A 92 -19.85 -3.10 4.69
CA ALA A 92 -21.27 -3.20 5.03
C ALA A 92 -22.07 -2.02 4.49
N GLN A 93 -21.55 -0.79 4.66
CA GLN A 93 -22.20 0.42 4.17
C GLN A 93 -22.24 0.47 2.64
N SER A 94 -21.12 0.12 1.98
CA SER A 94 -21.02 0.07 0.52
C SER A 94 -22.01 -0.93 -0.08
N ALA A 95 -22.17 -2.10 0.54
CA ALA A 95 -23.11 -3.12 0.12
C ALA A 95 -24.57 -2.67 0.32
N SER A 96 -24.86 -2.04 1.46
CA SER A 96 -26.18 -1.46 1.75
C SER A 96 -26.55 -0.41 0.71
N ASP A 97 -25.67 0.53 0.41
CA ASP A 97 -25.88 1.59 -0.57
C ASP A 97 -26.01 1.06 -2.01
N ALA A 98 -25.38 -0.07 -2.31
CA ALA A 98 -25.53 -0.78 -3.58
C ALA A 98 -26.80 -1.63 -3.66
N GLY A 99 -27.56 -1.76 -2.56
CA GLY A 99 -28.79 -2.57 -2.49
C GLY A 99 -28.53 -4.07 -2.44
N ILE A 100 -27.37 -4.50 -1.97
CA ILE A 100 -27.00 -5.91 -1.82
C ILE A 100 -27.56 -6.43 -0.51
N LYS A 101 -28.39 -7.48 -0.59
CA LYS A 101 -29.04 -8.11 0.56
C LYS A 101 -28.47 -9.50 0.90
N LYS A 102 -27.58 -10.03 0.06
CA LYS A 102 -26.95 -11.33 0.27
C LYS A 102 -25.88 -11.27 1.33
N ALA A 103 -25.62 -12.39 1.98
CA ALA A 103 -24.48 -12.51 2.90
C ALA A 103 -23.17 -12.26 2.17
N ILE A 104 -22.26 -11.54 2.81
CA ILE A 104 -20.95 -11.21 2.23
C ILE A 104 -19.92 -12.10 2.89
N LYS A 105 -19.13 -12.81 2.07
CA LYS A 105 -17.87 -13.45 2.42
C LYS A 105 -16.75 -12.66 1.82
N LYS A 106 -15.68 -12.44 2.57
CA LYS A 106 -14.56 -11.60 2.12
C LYS A 106 -13.22 -12.30 2.26
N ASP A 107 -12.38 -12.12 1.28
CA ASP A 107 -10.94 -12.28 1.37
C ASP A 107 -10.34 -10.88 1.31
N LEU A 108 -9.66 -10.46 2.36
CA LEU A 108 -9.05 -9.13 2.47
C LEU A 108 -7.55 -9.24 2.55
N ARG A 109 -6.86 -8.51 1.68
CA ARG A 109 -5.42 -8.32 1.70
C ARG A 109 -5.08 -6.91 2.17
N ILE A 110 -4.13 -6.82 3.08
CA ILE A 110 -3.48 -5.56 3.48
C ILE A 110 -2.08 -5.60 2.87
N SER A 111 -1.84 -4.76 1.87
CA SER A 111 -0.69 -4.94 0.98
C SER A 111 -0.73 -6.32 0.32
N ASP A 112 0.33 -7.12 0.52
CA ASP A 112 0.44 -8.48 -0.02
C ASP A 112 0.04 -9.56 1.00
N LEU A 113 -0.31 -9.17 2.23
CA LEU A 113 -0.63 -10.08 3.31
C LEU A 113 -2.14 -10.36 3.38
N LYS A 114 -2.51 -11.62 3.38
CA LYS A 114 -3.90 -12.04 3.57
C LYS A 114 -4.29 -11.84 5.03
N ALA A 115 -5.12 -10.83 5.29
CA ALA A 115 -5.56 -10.46 6.64
C ALA A 115 -6.84 -11.21 7.06
N VAL A 116 -7.77 -11.41 6.12
CA VAL A 116 -9.04 -12.12 6.33
C VAL A 116 -9.23 -13.11 5.21
N SER A 117 -9.72 -14.31 5.52
CA SER A 117 -10.03 -15.35 4.54
C SER A 117 -11.32 -16.07 4.94
N GLU A 118 -12.42 -15.67 4.34
CA GLU A 118 -13.74 -16.26 4.54
C GLU A 118 -14.22 -17.05 3.31
N ILE A 119 -13.54 -16.89 2.17
CA ILE A 119 -13.85 -17.58 0.94
C ILE A 119 -13.13 -18.93 0.95
N ASP A 120 -13.88 -20.00 1.01
CA ASP A 120 -13.38 -21.37 1.00
C ASP A 120 -13.52 -22.02 -0.39
N ASP A 121 -12.85 -23.15 -0.60
CA ASP A 121 -12.87 -23.88 -1.87
C ASP A 121 -14.28 -24.34 -2.26
N ILE A 122 -15.16 -24.58 -1.30
CA ILE A 122 -16.55 -25.01 -1.56
C ILE A 122 -17.32 -23.85 -2.13
N PHE A 123 -17.15 -22.66 -1.56
CA PHE A 123 -17.74 -21.44 -2.07
C PHE A 123 -17.23 -21.15 -3.49
N GLU A 124 -15.92 -21.19 -3.72
CA GLU A 124 -15.33 -20.88 -5.03
C GLU A 124 -15.85 -21.82 -6.14
N ARG A 125 -15.99 -23.11 -5.87
CA ARG A 125 -16.52 -24.08 -6.83
C ARG A 125 -17.97 -23.87 -7.17
N SER A 126 -18.76 -23.31 -6.27
CA SER A 126 -20.21 -23.08 -6.46
C SER A 126 -20.53 -21.66 -6.94
N ALA A 127 -19.58 -20.77 -6.91
CA ALA A 127 -19.77 -19.36 -7.21
C ALA A 127 -19.54 -19.03 -8.68
N MET A 128 -20.36 -18.16 -9.23
CA MET A 128 -20.16 -17.56 -10.55
C MET A 128 -19.36 -16.26 -10.41
N THR A 129 -18.34 -16.07 -11.23
CA THR A 129 -17.59 -14.82 -11.28
C THR A 129 -18.42 -13.74 -11.97
N ILE A 130 -18.71 -12.67 -11.25
CA ILE A 130 -19.45 -11.49 -11.74
C ILE A 130 -18.47 -10.43 -12.25
N TYR A 131 -17.40 -10.21 -11.49
CA TYR A 131 -16.37 -9.23 -11.83
C TYR A 131 -15.00 -9.78 -11.49
N GLN A 132 -14.06 -9.50 -12.37
CA GLN A 132 -12.64 -9.75 -12.11
C GLN A 132 -11.86 -8.57 -12.68
N ARG A 133 -11.04 -7.96 -11.83
CA ARG A 133 -10.18 -6.85 -12.24
C ARG A 133 -9.24 -7.32 -13.34
N PRO A 134 -9.18 -6.63 -14.49
CA PRO A 134 -8.22 -6.98 -15.52
C PRO A 134 -6.81 -6.96 -14.95
N GLN A 135 -6.09 -8.06 -15.07
CA GLN A 135 -4.67 -8.08 -14.71
C GLN A 135 -3.91 -7.26 -15.75
N THR A 136 -3.73 -6.00 -15.45
CA THR A 136 -2.80 -5.17 -16.21
C THR A 136 -1.40 -5.54 -15.77
N ARG A 137 -0.51 -5.79 -16.74
CA ARG A 137 0.93 -5.88 -16.46
C ARG A 137 1.32 -4.60 -15.76
N LYS A 138 1.62 -4.67 -14.47
CA LYS A 138 1.92 -3.50 -13.68
C LYS A 138 3.42 -3.36 -13.60
N VAL A 139 3.93 -2.26 -14.10
CA VAL A 139 5.31 -1.83 -13.85
C VAL A 139 5.22 -0.80 -12.74
N VAL A 140 5.85 -1.09 -11.62
CA VAL A 140 5.97 -0.15 -10.50
C VAL A 140 7.41 0.31 -10.46
N THR A 141 7.62 1.61 -10.62
CA THR A 141 8.95 2.20 -10.56
C THR A 141 9.00 3.20 -9.42
N SER A 142 10.02 3.09 -8.57
CA SER A 142 10.34 4.08 -7.57
C SER A 142 11.77 4.59 -7.78
N THR A 143 11.96 5.90 -7.68
CA THR A 143 13.28 6.52 -7.80
C THR A 143 13.58 7.27 -6.52
N ASN A 144 14.68 6.90 -5.87
CA ASN A 144 15.16 7.53 -4.65
C ASN A 144 16.49 8.23 -4.94
N ILE A 145 16.59 9.48 -4.53
CA ILE A 145 17.84 10.23 -4.57
C ILE A 145 18.37 10.31 -3.14
N ARG A 146 19.58 9.81 -2.93
CA ARG A 146 20.23 9.83 -1.62
C ARG A 146 21.49 10.65 -1.69
N PHE A 147 21.59 11.62 -0.81
CA PHE A 147 22.82 12.35 -0.57
C PHE A 147 23.56 11.71 0.61
N ARG A 148 24.82 11.32 0.41
CA ARG A 148 25.71 10.81 1.45
C ARG A 148 26.85 11.79 1.67
N PRO A 149 26.77 12.66 2.66
CA PRO A 149 27.88 13.49 3.07
C PRO A 149 28.90 12.64 3.82
N PHE A 150 30.17 12.82 3.51
CA PHE A 150 31.28 12.29 4.28
C PHE A 150 32.10 13.46 4.82
N ILE A 151 32.32 13.49 6.12
CA ILE A 151 33.24 14.42 6.76
C ILE A 151 34.55 13.66 6.92
N ALA A 152 35.50 13.92 6.03
CA ALA A 152 36.73 13.18 6.00
C ALA A 152 37.85 13.93 6.69
N SER A 153 38.86 13.18 7.16
CA SER A 153 40.01 13.70 7.90
C SER A 153 41.07 14.31 6.97
N ARG A 154 41.76 15.28 7.52
CA ARG A 154 43.07 15.89 7.19
C ARG A 154 43.29 16.57 5.83
N GLU A 155 42.83 16.07 4.71
CA GLU A 155 43.14 16.69 3.41
C GLU A 155 41.94 17.24 2.65
N GLU A 156 40.73 16.70 2.89
CA GLU A 156 39.48 17.18 2.28
C GLU A 156 38.37 17.20 3.33
N PHE A 157 37.97 18.39 3.71
CA PHE A 157 37.04 18.60 4.83
C PHE A 157 35.64 18.08 4.56
N PHE A 158 35.22 18.03 3.31
CA PHE A 158 33.87 17.60 2.93
C PHE A 158 33.92 16.81 1.63
N LYS A 159 33.42 15.60 1.69
CA LYS A 159 33.12 14.78 0.51
C LYS A 159 31.66 14.40 0.53
N GLY A 160 31.07 14.32 -0.63
CA GLY A 160 29.69 13.87 -0.77
C GLY A 160 29.50 12.97 -1.97
N ALA A 161 28.56 12.06 -1.88
CA ALA A 161 28.10 11.29 -3.02
C ALA A 161 26.60 11.48 -3.21
N VAL A 162 26.18 11.72 -4.43
CA VAL A 162 24.79 11.68 -4.83
C VAL A 162 24.52 10.34 -5.49
N LEU A 163 23.68 9.55 -4.84
CA LEU A 163 23.27 8.24 -5.32
C LEU A 163 21.84 8.31 -5.82
N VAL A 164 21.62 7.85 -7.02
CA VAL A 164 20.28 7.61 -7.56
C VAL A 164 20.03 6.11 -7.54
N GLU A 165 18.99 5.71 -6.85
CA GLU A 165 18.54 4.32 -6.76
C GLU A 165 17.18 4.22 -7.44
N ASN A 166 17.09 3.37 -8.45
CA ASN A 166 15.86 3.11 -9.16
C ASN A 166 15.48 1.65 -8.94
N ASP A 167 14.34 1.45 -8.32
CA ASP A 167 13.71 0.15 -8.12
C ASP A 167 12.55 0.02 -9.09
N THR A 168 12.60 -1.00 -9.96
CA THR A 168 11.51 -1.28 -10.90
C THR A 168 11.06 -2.72 -10.72
N GLU A 169 9.78 -2.88 -10.41
CA GLU A 169 9.10 -4.16 -10.31
C GLU A 169 8.20 -4.38 -11.52
N PHE A 170 8.42 -5.47 -12.21
CA PHE A 170 7.58 -5.94 -13.33
C PHE A 170 6.71 -7.08 -12.84
N ILE A 171 5.43 -6.85 -12.68
CA ILE A 171 4.47 -7.90 -12.32
C ILE A 171 3.99 -8.55 -13.60
N ILE A 172 4.43 -9.80 -13.84
CA ILE A 172 4.12 -10.56 -15.05
C ILE A 172 2.84 -11.37 -14.86
N ARG A 173 2.67 -11.97 -13.68
CA ARG A 173 1.50 -12.76 -13.23
C ARG A 173 1.38 -12.64 -11.71
N GLU A 174 0.27 -13.12 -11.14
CA GLU A 174 0.03 -13.10 -9.69
C GLU A 174 1.19 -13.63 -8.83
N ASN A 175 1.93 -14.63 -9.36
CA ASN A 175 3.03 -15.27 -8.65
C ASN A 175 4.38 -15.12 -9.35
N LEU A 176 4.47 -14.26 -10.37
CA LEU A 176 5.69 -14.03 -11.12
C LEU A 176 5.96 -12.54 -11.25
N PHE A 177 7.00 -12.09 -10.58
CA PHE A 177 7.48 -10.72 -10.67
C PHE A 177 8.99 -10.72 -10.93
N PHE A 178 9.46 -9.67 -11.55
CA PHE A 178 10.88 -9.43 -11.81
C PHE A 178 11.24 -8.05 -11.26
N ASN A 179 12.20 -8.03 -10.35
CA ASN A 179 12.70 -6.80 -9.73
C ASN A 179 14.05 -6.42 -10.30
N THR A 180 14.21 -5.16 -10.67
CA THR A 180 15.50 -4.56 -11.00
C THR A 180 15.80 -3.44 -10.02
N ASN A 181 16.99 -3.47 -9.45
CA ASN A 181 17.53 -2.40 -8.62
C ASN A 181 18.78 -1.83 -9.31
N LEU A 182 18.68 -0.61 -9.78
CA LEU A 182 19.78 0.09 -10.43
C LEU A 182 20.27 1.21 -9.50
N LYS A 183 21.55 1.21 -9.20
CA LYS A 183 22.21 2.23 -8.36
C LYS A 183 23.28 2.93 -9.17
N TYR A 184 23.14 4.24 -9.26
CA TYR A 184 24.11 5.10 -9.93
C TYR A 184 24.70 6.10 -8.94
N SER A 185 26.01 6.26 -8.96
CA SER A 185 26.65 7.41 -8.38
C SER A 185 26.73 8.51 -9.44
N LEU A 186 26.05 9.62 -9.22
CA LEU A 186 26.06 10.76 -10.14
C LEU A 186 27.30 11.63 -9.92
N ALA A 187 27.81 11.66 -8.70
CA ALA A 187 29.02 12.40 -8.36
C ALA A 187 29.64 11.78 -7.10
N ASP A 188 30.91 11.47 -7.22
CA ASP A 188 31.77 11.03 -6.14
C ASP A 188 32.85 12.09 -5.94
N ASN A 189 32.69 13.00 -5.09
CA ASN A 189 33.56 14.12 -4.71
C ASN A 189 32.97 15.48 -5.12
N PHE A 190 32.43 16.14 -4.12
CA PHE A 190 32.19 17.60 -4.17
C PHE A 190 33.18 18.31 -3.24
#